data_4066ae64de975f589f0340a7f70e6c8a
#
_entry.id   4066ae64de975f589f0340a7f70e6c8a
#
_cell.length_a   1.000
_cell.length_b   1.000
_cell.length_c   1.000
_cell.angle_alpha   90.00
_cell.angle_beta   90.00
_cell.angle_gamma   90.00
#
_symmetry.space_group_name_H-M   'P 1'
#
loop_
_entity.id
_entity.type
_entity.pdbx_description
1 polymer ?
#
loop_
_entity_poly.entity_id
_entity_poly.type
_entity_poly.pdbx_seq_one_letter_code
_entity_poly.pdbx_strand_id
1 'polypeptide(L)'
;MTSSCNCPPLPKFMSAFGALQTVNDRRYPSAGSRQRAVPKGGLAIFLAVAIVVSSVLPAPADERPGDPFGNHTAELNKDDLLVGIWDWLKDKMQLEKAYFHECRLLKETPCPSIPTLVQKLDEIRQYRGKALLGHLNISVNLMIKPAPSEWTAPLEAITMRHGDCKAYSLAKYAGAQELGVSADHVRLVIVHNRRHVEDHMVAAMYQDGEWIILDNLTNVLLRDWEKTDYEPLAVLDYRGARRYLSAPRGRLVE
;
A
#
# COMPACT_ATOMS: atom_id res chain seq x y z
N MET A 1 -12.92 -20.82 15.95
CA MET A 1 -13.89 -19.84 15.43
C MET A 1 -13.21 -19.16 14.25
N THR A 2 -13.45 -19.68 13.05
CA THR A 2 -12.89 -19.16 11.80
C THR A 2 -13.73 -17.96 11.39
N SER A 3 -13.23 -16.76 11.64
CA SER A 3 -13.84 -15.52 11.14
C SER A 3 -13.56 -15.46 9.63
N SER A 4 -14.55 -15.86 8.84
CA SER A 4 -14.50 -15.61 7.39
C SER A 4 -14.57 -14.10 7.18
N CYS A 5 -13.51 -13.52 6.65
CA CYS A 5 -13.56 -12.15 6.12
C CYS A 5 -14.34 -12.22 4.81
N ASN A 6 -15.64 -11.99 4.87
CA ASN A 6 -16.45 -11.81 3.67
C ASN A 6 -16.04 -10.51 2.99
N CYS A 7 -15.08 -10.57 2.09
CA CYS A 7 -14.93 -9.52 1.09
C CYS A 7 -16.12 -9.65 0.14
N PRO A 8 -16.97 -8.62 -0.01
CA PRO A 8 -18.03 -8.69 -1.02
C PRO A 8 -17.39 -8.93 -2.39
N PRO A 9 -17.98 -9.77 -3.24
CA PRO A 9 -17.48 -9.99 -4.59
C PRO A 9 -17.32 -8.64 -5.28
N LEU A 10 -16.26 -8.50 -6.08
CA LEU A 10 -16.09 -7.32 -6.94
C LEU A 10 -17.42 -7.11 -7.70
N PRO A 11 -18.00 -5.91 -7.68
CA PRO A 11 -19.30 -5.68 -8.28
C PRO A 11 -19.26 -6.13 -9.74
N LYS A 12 -20.07 -7.16 -10.04
CA LYS A 12 -20.35 -7.53 -11.42
C LYS A 12 -21.02 -6.32 -12.04
N PHE A 13 -20.33 -5.68 -12.98
CA PHE A 13 -20.78 -4.58 -13.81
C PHE A 13 -22.29 -4.34 -13.75
N MET A 14 -22.73 -3.29 -13.07
CA MET A 14 -23.74 -2.30 -13.47
C MET A 14 -24.26 -1.48 -12.29
N SER A 15 -24.29 -0.17 -12.48
CA SER A 15 -25.10 0.83 -11.77
C SER A 15 -24.78 1.13 -10.28
N ALA A 16 -23.65 1.78 -10.00
CA ALA A 16 -23.47 2.47 -8.72
C ALA A 16 -22.74 3.83 -8.87
N PHE A 17 -22.93 4.53 -9.98
CA PHE A 17 -22.41 5.89 -10.15
C PHE A 17 -23.14 6.95 -9.29
N GLY A 18 -24.21 6.58 -8.57
CA GLY A 18 -25.04 7.51 -7.80
C GLY A 18 -24.67 7.66 -6.31
N ALA A 19 -23.86 6.79 -5.74
CA ALA A 19 -23.65 6.76 -4.27
C ALA A 19 -22.29 7.31 -3.79
N LEU A 20 -21.36 7.61 -4.69
CA LEU A 20 -20.00 8.08 -4.32
C LEU A 20 -19.89 9.58 -4.06
N GLN A 21 -20.95 10.38 -4.30
CA GLN A 21 -20.88 11.84 -4.19
C GLN A 21 -21.31 12.43 -2.85
N THR A 22 -21.65 11.66 -1.82
CA THR A 22 -22.14 12.19 -0.53
C THR A 22 -21.33 11.81 0.71
N VAL A 23 -20.08 11.39 0.59
CA VAL A 23 -19.20 11.25 1.76
C VAL A 23 -18.49 12.58 2.02
N ASN A 24 -19.18 13.40 2.70
CA ASN A 24 -18.88 14.47 3.67
C ASN A 24 -17.45 15.00 3.71
N ASP A 25 -17.20 16.04 2.97
CA ASP A 25 -16.01 16.90 2.87
C ASP A 25 -15.67 17.71 4.15
N ARG A 26 -16.18 17.34 5.33
CA ARG A 26 -16.13 18.21 6.52
C ARG A 26 -15.00 17.95 7.53
N ARG A 27 -14.02 17.10 7.28
CA ARG A 27 -13.03 16.75 8.33
C ARG A 27 -11.60 17.23 8.13
N TYR A 28 -11.27 17.87 7.02
CA TYR A 28 -9.91 18.38 6.81
C TYR A 28 -9.91 19.88 6.48
N PRO A 29 -9.32 20.73 7.35
CA PRO A 29 -9.15 22.14 7.02
C PRO A 29 -8.06 22.32 5.96
N SER A 30 -8.30 23.17 4.97
CA SER A 30 -7.36 23.53 3.93
C SER A 30 -6.18 24.30 4.50
N ALA A 31 -4.95 23.79 4.29
CA ALA A 31 -3.72 24.47 4.65
C ALA A 31 -3.47 25.65 3.72
N GLY A 32 -3.55 26.87 4.26
CA GLY A 32 -3.21 28.10 3.55
C GLY A 32 -1.72 28.22 3.29
N SER A 33 -1.34 28.42 2.02
CA SER A 33 0.02 28.64 1.57
C SER A 33 0.56 30.00 2.05
N ARG A 34 1.50 30.00 2.99
CA ARG A 34 2.35 31.16 3.26
C ARG A 34 3.68 31.03 2.53
N GLN A 35 3.84 31.79 1.46
CA GLN A 35 5.14 32.00 0.81
C GLN A 35 6.06 32.82 1.75
N ARG A 36 7.23 32.28 2.08
CA ARG A 36 8.31 33.04 2.73
C ARG A 36 9.34 33.42 1.67
N ALA A 37 9.64 34.71 1.62
CA ALA A 37 10.68 35.31 0.80
C ALA A 37 12.08 34.89 1.25
N VAL A 38 12.97 34.59 0.28
CA VAL A 38 14.38 34.28 0.50
C VAL A 38 15.21 35.56 0.31
N PRO A 39 16.11 35.95 1.24
CA PRO A 39 16.99 37.07 1.04
C PRO A 39 18.17 36.74 0.14
N LYS A 40 18.47 37.63 -0.81
CA LYS A 40 19.66 37.62 -1.66
C LYS A 40 20.83 38.24 -0.85
N GLY A 41 21.94 37.52 -0.75
CA GLY A 41 23.20 38.06 -0.27
C GLY A 41 24.36 37.20 -0.75
N GLY A 42 25.23 37.78 -1.61
CA GLY A 42 26.31 37.10 -2.25
C GLY A 42 27.58 36.99 -1.43
N LEU A 43 28.42 36.03 -1.73
CA LEU A 43 29.88 36.13 -1.73
C LEU A 43 30.46 34.99 -2.56
N ALA A 44 31.10 35.33 -3.68
CA ALA A 44 31.82 34.37 -4.51
C ALA A 44 33.22 34.12 -3.92
N ILE A 45 33.49 32.88 -3.54
CA ILE A 45 34.84 32.39 -3.24
C ILE A 45 35.16 31.31 -4.27
N PHE A 46 36.08 31.63 -5.18
CA PHE A 46 36.63 30.65 -6.11
C PHE A 46 37.62 29.73 -5.37
N LEU A 47 37.24 28.48 -5.13
CA LEU A 47 38.15 27.42 -4.73
C LEU A 47 38.31 26.49 -5.94
N ALA A 48 39.52 26.40 -6.50
CA ALA A 48 39.89 25.45 -7.51
C ALA A 48 39.88 24.04 -6.89
N VAL A 49 38.87 23.22 -7.22
CA VAL A 49 38.82 21.81 -6.81
C VAL A 49 39.30 20.98 -7.99
N ALA A 50 40.40 20.25 -7.79
CA ALA A 50 40.87 19.22 -8.70
C ALA A 50 39.82 18.12 -8.84
N ILE A 51 39.21 17.99 -10.03
CA ILE A 51 38.24 16.95 -10.31
C ILE A 51 38.99 15.63 -10.47
N VAL A 52 38.98 14.81 -9.41
CA VAL A 52 39.29 13.38 -9.54
C VAL A 52 38.05 12.74 -10.18
N VAL A 53 38.12 12.48 -11.47
CA VAL A 53 37.12 11.70 -12.17
C VAL A 53 37.23 10.26 -11.69
N SER A 54 36.63 9.94 -10.57
CA SER A 54 36.32 8.56 -10.23
C SER A 54 35.27 8.09 -11.21
N SER A 55 35.61 7.16 -12.09
CA SER A 55 34.65 6.43 -12.92
C SER A 55 33.75 5.61 -11.99
N VAL A 56 32.65 6.24 -11.52
CA VAL A 56 31.56 5.54 -10.87
C VAL A 56 30.94 4.69 -11.99
N LEU A 57 31.23 3.38 -11.98
CA LEU A 57 30.47 2.43 -12.77
C LEU A 57 29.01 2.66 -12.40
N PRO A 58 28.08 2.80 -13.38
CA PRO A 58 26.68 2.88 -13.07
C PRO A 58 26.34 1.65 -12.25
N ALA A 59 25.73 1.88 -11.07
CA ALA A 59 25.13 0.78 -10.31
C ALA A 59 24.22 0.01 -11.27
N PRO A 60 24.19 -1.34 -11.22
CA PRO A 60 23.28 -2.12 -12.05
C PRO A 60 21.90 -1.49 -11.89
N ALA A 61 21.26 -1.19 -13.02
CA ALA A 61 19.91 -0.66 -13.02
C ALA A 61 19.09 -1.57 -12.11
N ASP A 62 18.52 -0.99 -11.06
CA ASP A 62 17.67 -1.70 -10.11
C ASP A 62 16.50 -2.25 -10.94
N GLU A 63 16.63 -3.51 -11.34
CA GLU A 63 15.68 -4.15 -12.23
C GLU A 63 14.41 -4.31 -11.40
N ARG A 64 13.41 -3.47 -11.71
CA ARG A 64 12.16 -3.45 -10.97
C ARG A 64 11.58 -4.85 -10.93
N PRO A 65 11.16 -5.34 -9.77
CA PRO A 65 10.59 -6.67 -9.69
C PRO A 65 9.32 -6.75 -10.53
N GLY A 66 9.11 -7.87 -11.20
CA GLY A 66 7.83 -8.21 -11.83
C GLY A 66 6.70 -8.19 -10.80
N ASP A 67 5.47 -8.34 -11.24
CA ASP A 67 4.34 -8.41 -10.29
C ASP A 67 4.34 -9.76 -9.53
N PRO A 68 3.77 -9.80 -8.30
CA PRO A 68 3.67 -11.03 -7.51
C PRO A 68 2.97 -12.17 -8.28
N PHE A 69 3.16 -13.41 -7.85
CA PHE A 69 2.59 -14.63 -8.46
C PHE A 69 3.12 -14.95 -9.86
N GLY A 70 4.17 -14.26 -10.33
CA GLY A 70 4.91 -14.61 -11.54
C GLY A 70 4.14 -14.51 -12.87
N ASN A 71 2.93 -13.97 -12.88
CA ASN A 71 2.09 -13.85 -14.06
C ASN A 71 2.26 -12.48 -14.73
N HIS A 72 2.04 -12.45 -16.05
CA HIS A 72 1.99 -11.20 -16.79
C HIS A 72 0.73 -10.41 -16.44
N THR A 73 0.86 -9.09 -16.40
CA THR A 73 -0.25 -8.16 -16.16
C THR A 73 -0.43 -7.21 -17.34
N ALA A 74 -1.65 -6.72 -17.53
CA ALA A 74 -1.98 -5.67 -18.48
C ALA A 74 -2.73 -4.55 -17.77
N GLU A 75 -2.50 -3.32 -18.20
CA GLU A 75 -3.21 -2.16 -17.67
C GLU A 75 -4.71 -2.30 -17.87
N LEU A 76 -5.48 -1.90 -16.86
CA LEU A 76 -6.92 -1.81 -16.97
C LEU A 76 -7.30 -0.55 -17.76
N ASN A 77 -8.44 -0.63 -18.45
CA ASN A 77 -8.97 0.53 -19.13
C ASN A 77 -9.33 1.64 -18.12
N LYS A 78 -9.16 2.90 -18.50
CA LYS A 78 -9.48 4.06 -17.64
C LYS A 78 -10.95 4.09 -17.16
N ASP A 79 -11.84 3.47 -17.92
CA ASP A 79 -13.26 3.37 -17.56
C ASP A 79 -13.56 2.19 -16.62
N ASP A 80 -12.55 1.39 -16.25
CA ASP A 80 -12.73 0.29 -15.30
C ASP A 80 -12.97 0.85 -13.90
N LEU A 81 -13.99 0.33 -13.22
CA LEU A 81 -14.38 0.76 -11.88
C LEU A 81 -13.21 0.67 -10.88
N LEU A 82 -12.38 -0.37 -11.00
CA LEU A 82 -11.25 -0.56 -10.12
C LEU A 82 -10.19 0.54 -10.28
N VAL A 83 -10.03 1.08 -11.50
CA VAL A 83 -9.14 2.23 -11.76
C VAL A 83 -9.65 3.47 -11.03
N GLY A 84 -10.95 3.78 -11.15
CA GLY A 84 -11.56 4.92 -10.45
C GLY A 84 -11.49 4.81 -8.94
N ILE A 85 -11.74 3.62 -8.39
CA ILE A 85 -11.59 3.34 -6.95
C ILE A 85 -10.14 3.53 -6.52
N TRP A 86 -9.17 3.02 -7.28
CA TRP A 86 -7.77 3.11 -6.95
C TRP A 86 -7.26 4.56 -6.99
N ASP A 87 -7.66 5.34 -7.98
CA ASP A 87 -7.30 6.75 -8.09
C ASP A 87 -7.85 7.54 -6.90
N TRP A 88 -9.13 7.34 -6.56
CA TRP A 88 -9.75 7.94 -5.37
C TRP A 88 -9.00 7.55 -4.08
N LEU A 89 -8.62 6.27 -3.92
CA LEU A 89 -7.86 5.81 -2.75
C LEU A 89 -6.47 6.45 -2.68
N LYS A 90 -5.77 6.59 -3.82
CA LYS A 90 -4.46 7.26 -3.85
C LYS A 90 -4.57 8.70 -3.38
N ASP A 91 -5.60 9.44 -3.82
CA ASP A 91 -5.85 10.82 -3.37
C ASP A 91 -6.13 10.86 -1.86
N LYS A 92 -6.97 9.96 -1.35
CA LYS A 92 -7.25 9.86 0.09
C LYS A 92 -6.00 9.52 0.90
N MET A 93 -5.19 8.57 0.46
CA MET A 93 -3.93 8.21 1.13
C MET A 93 -2.93 9.38 1.14
N GLN A 94 -2.90 10.21 0.11
CA GLN A 94 -2.06 11.42 0.09
C GLN A 94 -2.50 12.43 1.16
N LEU A 95 -3.80 12.66 1.29
CA LEU A 95 -4.36 13.55 2.32
C LEU A 95 -4.10 13.00 3.72
N GLU A 96 -4.31 11.70 3.94
CA GLU A 96 -4.03 11.04 5.22
C GLU A 96 -2.55 11.10 5.58
N LYS A 97 -1.66 10.94 4.60
CA LYS A 97 -0.22 11.05 4.80
C LYS A 97 0.17 12.46 5.23
N ALA A 98 -0.36 13.49 4.58
CA ALA A 98 -0.11 14.89 4.98
C ALA A 98 -0.60 15.14 6.42
N TYR A 99 -1.83 14.70 6.74
CA TYR A 99 -2.39 14.81 8.09
C TYR A 99 -1.56 14.05 9.14
N PHE A 100 -1.13 12.83 8.83
CA PHE A 100 -0.28 12.02 9.70
C PHE A 100 1.04 12.73 10.02
N HIS A 101 1.71 13.28 9.00
CA HIS A 101 2.96 13.99 9.19
C HIS A 101 2.78 15.31 9.96
N GLU A 102 1.71 16.05 9.72
CA GLU A 102 1.37 17.24 10.49
C GLU A 102 1.14 16.90 11.97
N CYS A 103 0.32 15.90 12.26
CA CYS A 103 0.06 15.42 13.62
C CYS A 103 1.33 14.93 14.34
N ARG A 104 2.28 14.36 13.60
CA ARG A 104 3.57 13.91 14.17
C ARG A 104 4.45 15.07 14.58
N LEU A 105 4.37 16.20 13.88
CA LEU A 105 5.17 17.40 14.17
C LEU A 105 4.57 18.27 15.29
N LEU A 106 3.25 18.30 15.39
CA LEU A 106 2.52 19.16 16.32
C LEU A 106 2.22 18.39 17.62
N LYS A 107 3.01 18.66 18.67
CA LYS A 107 2.87 17.99 19.98
C LYS A 107 1.52 18.21 20.70
N GLU A 108 0.73 19.20 20.28
CA GLU A 108 -0.49 19.65 20.96
C GLU A 108 -1.77 19.54 20.11
N THR A 109 -1.72 18.86 18.97
CA THR A 109 -2.87 18.77 18.07
C THR A 109 -3.82 17.65 18.52
N PRO A 110 -5.14 17.81 18.39
CA PRO A 110 -6.12 16.76 18.74
C PRO A 110 -6.14 15.63 17.70
N CYS A 111 -5.09 14.83 17.71
CA CYS A 111 -4.90 13.68 16.82
C CYS A 111 -4.91 12.38 17.65
N PRO A 112 -6.02 11.94 18.23
CA PRO A 112 -6.04 10.99 19.34
C PRO A 112 -5.46 9.61 19.00
N SER A 113 -5.54 9.17 17.75
CA SER A 113 -5.02 7.85 17.33
C SER A 113 -3.59 7.89 16.79
N ILE A 114 -3.08 9.06 16.44
CA ILE A 114 -1.78 9.20 15.77
C ILE A 114 -0.60 8.88 16.68
N PRO A 115 -0.53 9.32 17.95
CA PRO A 115 0.60 9.00 18.82
C PRO A 115 0.84 7.50 18.97
N THR A 116 -0.22 6.71 19.14
CA THR A 116 -0.12 5.25 19.23
C THR A 116 0.39 4.63 17.94
N LEU A 117 -0.08 5.11 16.79
CA LEU A 117 0.38 4.64 15.47
C LEU A 117 1.85 5.01 15.24
N VAL A 118 2.26 6.25 15.56
CA VAL A 118 3.66 6.69 15.46
C VAL A 118 4.56 5.81 16.33
N GLN A 119 4.20 5.61 17.61
CA GLN A 119 4.94 4.73 18.50
C GLN A 119 5.09 3.33 17.90
N LYS A 120 4.01 2.75 17.36
CA LYS A 120 4.04 1.44 16.77
C LYS A 120 4.94 1.36 15.53
N LEU A 121 4.91 2.36 14.65
CA LEU A 121 5.80 2.44 13.51
C LEU A 121 7.26 2.61 13.94
N ASP A 122 7.53 3.40 14.98
CA ASP A 122 8.89 3.59 15.50
C ASP A 122 9.44 2.30 16.16
N GLU A 123 8.59 1.51 16.82
CA GLU A 123 8.94 0.17 17.30
C GLU A 123 9.28 -0.78 16.14
N ILE A 124 8.54 -0.72 15.02
CA ILE A 124 8.79 -1.56 13.85
C ILE A 124 10.06 -1.13 13.11
N ARG A 125 10.41 0.15 13.08
CA ARG A 125 11.59 0.68 12.38
C ARG A 125 12.92 0.11 12.86
N GLN A 126 13.00 -0.43 14.07
CA GLN A 126 14.22 -1.09 14.55
C GLN A 126 14.52 -2.42 13.84
N TYR A 127 13.54 -3.04 13.20
CA TYR A 127 13.70 -4.28 12.45
C TYR A 127 14.09 -4.03 10.99
N ARG A 128 14.56 -5.08 10.29
CA ARG A 128 14.93 -5.04 8.88
C ARG A 128 14.42 -6.29 8.16
N GLY A 129 14.32 -6.20 6.82
CA GLY A 129 13.95 -7.33 5.97
C GLY A 129 12.64 -8.00 6.39
N LYS A 130 12.61 -9.32 6.37
CA LYS A 130 11.42 -10.11 6.72
C LYS A 130 10.93 -9.87 8.15
N ALA A 131 11.81 -9.53 9.10
CA ALA A 131 11.39 -9.22 10.46
C ALA A 131 10.55 -7.94 10.52
N LEU A 132 10.94 -6.87 9.79
CA LEU A 132 10.14 -5.65 9.66
C LEU A 132 8.75 -5.97 9.08
N LEU A 133 8.69 -6.76 8.01
CA LEU A 133 7.43 -7.16 7.37
C LEU A 133 6.53 -7.97 8.32
N GLY A 134 7.12 -8.89 9.10
CA GLY A 134 6.40 -9.69 10.11
C GLY A 134 5.78 -8.81 11.20
N HIS A 135 6.56 -7.88 11.75
CA HIS A 135 6.06 -6.94 12.76
C HIS A 135 4.97 -6.02 12.19
N LEU A 136 5.10 -5.55 10.94
CA LEU A 136 4.05 -4.78 10.27
C LEU A 136 2.77 -5.61 10.11
N ASN A 137 2.87 -6.85 9.59
CA ASN A 137 1.72 -7.73 9.39
C ASN A 137 0.96 -7.96 10.71
N ILE A 138 1.66 -8.39 11.75
CA ILE A 138 1.08 -8.65 13.07
C ILE A 138 0.45 -7.39 13.67
N SER A 139 1.14 -6.25 13.60
CA SER A 139 0.65 -5.00 14.19
C SER A 139 -0.65 -4.55 13.54
N VAL A 140 -0.74 -4.57 12.21
CA VAL A 140 -1.98 -4.20 11.51
C VAL A 140 -3.09 -5.21 11.82
N ASN A 141 -2.78 -6.52 11.84
CA ASN A 141 -3.75 -7.56 12.16
C ASN A 141 -4.32 -7.42 13.60
N LEU A 142 -3.56 -6.85 14.53
CA LEU A 142 -4.01 -6.56 15.90
C LEU A 142 -4.77 -5.24 16.03
N MET A 143 -4.46 -4.23 15.20
CA MET A 143 -5.10 -2.91 15.26
C MET A 143 -6.51 -2.90 14.69
N ILE A 144 -6.78 -3.68 13.66
CA ILE A 144 -8.05 -3.74 12.95
C ILE A 144 -8.77 -5.02 13.34
N LYS A 145 -10.06 -4.92 13.64
CA LYS A 145 -10.94 -6.08 13.90
C LYS A 145 -11.73 -6.42 12.64
N PRO A 146 -11.94 -7.70 12.32
CA PRO A 146 -12.71 -8.09 11.15
C PRO A 146 -14.15 -7.56 11.20
N ALA A 147 -14.55 -6.83 10.18
CA ALA A 147 -15.93 -6.40 9.96
C ALA A 147 -16.13 -6.06 8.48
N PRO A 148 -17.31 -6.24 7.92
CA PRO A 148 -17.62 -5.75 6.58
C PRO A 148 -17.35 -4.25 6.50
N SER A 149 -16.71 -3.80 5.42
CA SER A 149 -16.45 -2.39 5.19
C SER A 149 -16.47 -2.04 3.71
N GLU A 150 -16.78 -0.77 3.43
CA GLU A 150 -16.54 -0.18 2.13
C GLU A 150 -15.03 0.02 1.90
N TRP A 151 -14.66 0.51 0.73
CA TRP A 151 -13.30 0.96 0.48
C TRP A 151 -12.96 2.14 1.40
N THR A 152 -12.01 1.92 2.30
CA THR A 152 -11.67 2.85 3.37
C THR A 152 -10.18 3.15 3.33
N ALA A 153 -9.80 4.41 3.47
CA ALA A 153 -8.40 4.79 3.49
C ALA A 153 -7.67 4.25 4.75
N PRO A 154 -6.35 4.02 4.68
CA PRO A 154 -5.59 3.30 5.72
C PRO A 154 -5.71 3.86 7.13
N LEU A 155 -5.56 5.19 7.28
CA LEU A 155 -5.58 5.84 8.58
C LEU A 155 -7.00 5.83 9.17
N GLU A 156 -8.01 6.01 8.34
CA GLU A 156 -9.40 5.91 8.74
C GLU A 156 -9.72 4.50 9.28
N ALA A 157 -9.31 3.44 8.56
CA ALA A 157 -9.51 2.05 9.00
C ALA A 157 -8.84 1.75 10.35
N ILE A 158 -7.61 2.21 10.55
CA ILE A 158 -6.88 2.08 11.82
C ILE A 158 -7.60 2.86 12.95
N THR A 159 -8.10 4.05 12.66
CA THR A 159 -8.81 4.89 13.64
C THR A 159 -10.15 4.27 14.04
N MET A 160 -10.90 3.74 13.08
CA MET A 160 -12.16 3.03 13.30
C MET A 160 -11.94 1.66 13.97
N ARG A 161 -10.74 1.10 13.87
CA ARG A 161 -10.33 -0.19 14.45
C ARG A 161 -11.14 -1.38 13.93
N HIS A 162 -11.75 -1.29 12.78
CA HIS A 162 -12.46 -2.39 12.12
C HIS A 162 -12.40 -2.24 10.60
N GLY A 163 -12.51 -3.35 9.89
CA GLY A 163 -12.50 -3.41 8.44
C GLY A 163 -12.40 -4.82 7.90
N ASP A 164 -12.52 -4.96 6.59
CA ASP A 164 -12.34 -6.21 5.87
C ASP A 164 -10.92 -6.35 5.28
N CYS A 165 -10.70 -7.34 4.44
CA CYS A 165 -9.39 -7.61 3.83
C CYS A 165 -8.80 -6.39 3.11
N LYS A 166 -9.63 -5.52 2.51
CA LYS A 166 -9.20 -4.29 1.84
C LYS A 166 -8.55 -3.33 2.84
N ALA A 167 -9.22 -3.08 3.98
CA ALA A 167 -8.74 -2.21 5.03
C ALA A 167 -7.38 -2.65 5.60
N TYR A 168 -7.23 -3.95 5.89
CA TYR A 168 -5.96 -4.52 6.34
C TYR A 168 -4.85 -4.35 5.32
N SER A 169 -5.13 -4.67 4.05
CA SER A 169 -4.13 -4.63 2.99
C SER A 169 -3.68 -3.20 2.68
N LEU A 170 -4.61 -2.25 2.65
CA LEU A 170 -4.31 -0.82 2.47
C LEU A 170 -3.49 -0.27 3.64
N ALA A 171 -3.81 -0.65 4.89
CA ALA A 171 -3.04 -0.25 6.06
C ALA A 171 -1.61 -0.80 6.03
N LYS A 172 -1.40 -2.04 5.58
CA LYS A 172 -0.06 -2.64 5.40
C LYS A 172 0.70 -1.96 4.26
N TYR A 173 0.03 -1.66 3.16
CA TYR A 173 0.60 -0.94 2.01
C TYR A 173 1.13 0.45 2.42
N ALA A 174 0.29 1.25 3.08
CA ALA A 174 0.69 2.57 3.56
C ALA A 174 1.75 2.48 4.67
N GLY A 175 1.59 1.55 5.62
CA GLY A 175 2.55 1.32 6.69
C GLY A 175 3.94 0.94 6.18
N ALA A 176 4.04 0.10 5.15
CA ALA A 176 5.30 -0.26 4.51
C ALA A 176 6.01 0.98 3.93
N GLN A 177 5.27 1.84 3.23
CA GLN A 177 5.82 3.09 2.69
C GLN A 177 6.30 4.04 3.80
N GLU A 178 5.55 4.17 4.90
CA GLU A 178 5.97 4.97 6.07
C GLU A 178 7.21 4.38 6.78
N LEU A 179 7.43 3.09 6.67
CA LEU A 179 8.62 2.39 7.15
C LEU A 179 9.80 2.46 6.18
N GLY A 180 9.63 3.10 5.01
CA GLY A 180 10.69 3.32 4.03
C GLY A 180 10.84 2.22 2.99
N VAL A 181 9.87 1.29 2.88
CA VAL A 181 9.84 0.33 1.77
C VAL A 181 9.56 1.09 0.47
N SER A 182 10.38 0.85 -0.55
CA SER A 182 10.22 1.52 -1.86
C SER A 182 8.85 1.24 -2.47
N ALA A 183 8.27 2.24 -3.13
CA ALA A 183 7.01 2.08 -3.86
C ALA A 183 7.10 1.00 -4.97
N ASP A 184 8.29 0.79 -5.54
CA ASP A 184 8.55 -0.29 -6.50
C ASP A 184 8.45 -1.69 -5.86
N HIS A 185 8.59 -1.78 -4.55
CA HIS A 185 8.60 -3.02 -3.78
C HIS A 185 7.31 -3.29 -3.01
N VAL A 186 6.24 -2.54 -3.27
CA VAL A 186 4.96 -2.70 -2.58
C VAL A 186 3.82 -2.86 -3.59
N ARG A 187 3.00 -3.87 -3.41
CA ARG A 187 1.81 -4.15 -4.22
C ARG A 187 0.62 -4.47 -3.33
N LEU A 188 -0.56 -4.15 -3.82
CA LEU A 188 -1.81 -4.73 -3.36
C LEU A 188 -2.26 -5.72 -4.42
N VAL A 189 -2.64 -6.92 -4.01
CA VAL A 189 -3.10 -7.96 -4.94
C VAL A 189 -4.48 -8.42 -4.56
N ILE A 190 -5.39 -8.33 -5.52
CA ILE A 190 -6.71 -8.95 -5.42
C ILE A 190 -6.56 -10.36 -5.96
N VAL A 191 -7.00 -11.33 -5.18
CA VAL A 191 -6.91 -12.76 -5.49
C VAL A 191 -8.26 -13.43 -5.31
N HIS A 192 -8.53 -14.48 -6.06
CA HIS A 192 -9.59 -15.43 -5.74
C HIS A 192 -9.02 -16.50 -4.80
N ASN A 193 -9.53 -16.56 -3.59
CA ASN A 193 -9.16 -17.58 -2.61
C ASN A 193 -9.97 -18.84 -2.86
N ARG A 194 -9.37 -19.84 -3.52
CA ARG A 194 -10.05 -21.09 -3.90
C ARG A 194 -10.49 -21.94 -2.71
N ARG A 195 -9.84 -21.76 -1.54
CA ARG A 195 -10.22 -22.50 -0.33
C ARG A 195 -11.53 -22.00 0.26
N HIS A 196 -11.76 -20.69 0.25
CA HIS A 196 -12.97 -20.05 0.80
C HIS A 196 -13.98 -19.66 -0.27
N VAL A 197 -13.62 -19.82 -1.56
CA VAL A 197 -14.45 -19.50 -2.74
C VAL A 197 -14.93 -18.03 -2.67
N GLU A 198 -14.01 -17.13 -2.35
CA GLU A 198 -14.27 -15.69 -2.21
C GLU A 198 -13.10 -14.87 -2.75
N ASP A 199 -13.37 -13.65 -3.17
CA ASP A 199 -12.32 -12.71 -3.52
C ASP A 199 -11.70 -12.14 -2.25
N HIS A 200 -10.38 -11.97 -2.27
CA HIS A 200 -9.59 -11.55 -1.14
C HIS A 200 -8.56 -10.53 -1.58
N MET A 201 -8.08 -9.70 -0.64
CA MET A 201 -7.03 -8.74 -0.92
C MET A 201 -5.88 -8.92 0.06
N VAL A 202 -4.66 -8.90 -0.47
CA VAL A 202 -3.43 -8.99 0.32
C VAL A 202 -2.46 -7.86 -0.07
N ALA A 203 -1.57 -7.49 0.85
CA ALA A 203 -0.41 -6.69 0.53
C ALA A 203 0.77 -7.63 0.21
N ALA A 204 1.57 -7.28 -0.79
CA ALA A 204 2.78 -8.00 -1.16
C ALA A 204 3.98 -7.06 -1.13
N MET A 205 5.09 -7.49 -0.52
CA MET A 205 6.33 -6.73 -0.38
C MET A 205 7.48 -7.50 -0.99
N TYR A 206 8.26 -6.84 -1.86
CA TYR A 206 9.44 -7.45 -2.44
C TYR A 206 10.62 -7.32 -1.49
N GLN A 207 11.19 -8.46 -1.10
CA GLN A 207 12.30 -8.53 -0.15
C GLN A 207 13.23 -9.67 -0.51
N ASP A 208 14.53 -9.39 -0.65
CA ASP A 208 15.56 -10.39 -0.92
C ASP A 208 15.28 -11.27 -2.17
N GLY A 209 14.77 -10.64 -3.25
CA GLY A 209 14.48 -11.34 -4.50
C GLY A 209 13.12 -12.05 -4.56
N GLU A 210 12.29 -11.95 -3.52
CA GLU A 210 11.02 -12.68 -3.40
C GLU A 210 9.86 -11.75 -3.01
N TRP A 211 8.65 -12.06 -3.47
CA TRP A 211 7.43 -11.43 -2.98
C TRP A 211 6.94 -12.11 -1.70
N ILE A 212 6.81 -11.33 -0.63
CA ILE A 212 6.30 -11.77 0.67
C ILE A 212 4.89 -11.26 0.84
N ILE A 213 3.97 -12.18 1.13
CA ILE A 213 2.55 -11.88 1.31
C ILE A 213 2.26 -11.53 2.77
N LEU A 214 1.66 -10.36 2.98
CA LEU A 214 1.16 -9.88 4.26
C LEU A 214 -0.37 -10.02 4.27
N ASP A 215 -0.85 -11.05 4.94
CA ASP A 215 -2.25 -11.47 4.92
C ASP A 215 -2.92 -11.24 6.29
N ASN A 216 -4.18 -10.84 6.31
CA ASN A 216 -4.93 -10.71 7.56
C ASN A 216 -5.51 -12.05 8.07
N LEU A 217 -5.53 -13.07 7.22
CA LEU A 217 -5.96 -14.42 7.62
C LEU A 217 -4.87 -15.18 8.39
N THR A 218 -3.62 -14.71 8.35
CA THR A 218 -2.49 -15.33 9.05
C THR A 218 -1.42 -14.31 9.42
N ASN A 219 -0.73 -14.59 10.53
CA ASN A 219 0.48 -13.83 10.91
C ASN A 219 1.75 -14.43 10.30
N VAL A 220 1.67 -15.61 9.71
CA VAL A 220 2.81 -16.25 9.04
C VAL A 220 3.06 -15.57 7.71
N LEU A 221 4.30 -15.13 7.50
CA LEU A 221 4.72 -14.59 6.20
C LEU A 221 5.00 -15.77 5.26
N LEU A 222 4.34 -15.75 4.12
CA LEU A 222 4.53 -16.71 3.04
C LEU A 222 5.00 -15.97 1.78
N ARG A 223 5.75 -16.67 0.95
CA ARG A 223 6.06 -16.19 -0.40
C ARG A 223 4.81 -16.34 -1.27
N ASP A 224 4.73 -15.54 -2.33
CA ASP A 224 3.60 -15.58 -3.26
C ASP A 224 3.38 -16.99 -3.86
N TRP A 225 4.45 -17.67 -4.26
CA TRP A 225 4.38 -19.03 -4.81
C TRP A 225 4.00 -20.13 -3.78
N GLU A 226 4.11 -19.86 -2.48
CA GLU A 226 3.64 -20.74 -1.39
C GLU A 226 2.12 -20.63 -1.19
N LYS A 227 1.49 -19.58 -1.68
CA LYS A 227 0.03 -19.32 -1.61
C LYS A 227 -0.70 -19.98 -2.78
N THR A 228 -0.61 -21.31 -2.86
CA THR A 228 -1.15 -22.10 -3.97
C THR A 228 -2.68 -22.09 -4.08
N ASP A 229 -3.37 -21.67 -3.04
CA ASP A 229 -4.83 -21.48 -2.99
C ASP A 229 -5.29 -20.09 -3.49
N TYR A 230 -4.36 -19.19 -3.82
CA TYR A 230 -4.65 -17.87 -4.35
C TYR A 230 -4.48 -17.83 -5.88
N GLU A 231 -5.53 -17.42 -6.56
CA GLU A 231 -5.51 -17.14 -8.00
C GLU A 231 -5.51 -15.60 -8.17
N PRO A 232 -4.43 -14.99 -8.69
CA PRO A 232 -4.32 -13.55 -8.77
C PRO A 232 -5.26 -12.99 -9.86
N LEU A 233 -6.01 -11.93 -9.53
CA LEU A 233 -6.97 -11.28 -10.40
C LEU A 233 -6.49 -9.90 -10.86
N ALA A 234 -6.05 -9.06 -9.92
CA ALA A 234 -5.58 -7.72 -10.21
C ALA A 234 -4.47 -7.29 -9.23
N VAL A 235 -3.63 -6.37 -9.68
CA VAL A 235 -2.58 -5.73 -8.88
C VAL A 235 -2.73 -4.21 -8.94
N LEU A 236 -2.55 -3.57 -7.77
CA LEU A 236 -2.64 -2.13 -7.58
C LEU A 236 -1.33 -1.63 -6.97
N ASP A 237 -0.79 -0.55 -7.53
CA ASP A 237 0.39 0.15 -6.99
C ASP A 237 0.43 1.60 -7.48
N TYR A 238 1.56 2.28 -7.26
CA TYR A 238 1.76 3.67 -7.68
C TYR A 238 1.63 3.86 -9.21
N ARG A 239 1.85 2.81 -10.02
CA ARG A 239 1.70 2.84 -11.49
C ARG A 239 0.24 2.76 -11.93
N GLY A 240 -0.67 2.25 -11.10
CA GLY A 240 -2.08 2.11 -11.41
C GLY A 240 -2.62 0.72 -11.10
N ALA A 241 -3.75 0.41 -11.72
CA ALA A 241 -4.43 -0.87 -11.63
C ALA A 241 -4.15 -1.70 -12.89
N ARG A 242 -3.77 -2.97 -12.69
CA ARG A 242 -3.50 -3.93 -13.77
C ARG A 242 -4.23 -5.23 -13.49
N ARG A 243 -4.66 -5.91 -14.55
CA ARG A 243 -5.26 -7.25 -14.48
C ARG A 243 -4.21 -8.30 -14.78
N TYR A 244 -4.23 -9.39 -14.04
CA TYR A 244 -3.45 -10.57 -14.39
C TYR A 244 -4.01 -11.20 -15.67
N LEU A 245 -3.10 -11.48 -16.61
CA LEU A 245 -3.43 -12.25 -17.79
C LEU A 245 -3.41 -13.73 -17.38
N SER A 246 -4.52 -14.44 -17.59
CA SER A 246 -4.54 -15.88 -17.36
C SER A 246 -3.41 -16.50 -18.14
N ALA A 247 -2.56 -17.33 -17.50
CA ALA A 247 -1.59 -18.13 -18.22
C ALA A 247 -2.34 -18.88 -19.33
N PRO A 248 -1.82 -18.94 -20.56
CA PRO A 248 -2.44 -19.77 -21.60
C PRO A 248 -2.58 -21.18 -21.04
N ARG A 249 -3.82 -21.69 -20.98
CA ARG A 249 -4.11 -23.06 -20.57
C ARG A 249 -3.42 -23.98 -21.58
N GLY A 250 -2.23 -24.45 -21.24
CA GLY A 250 -1.49 -25.34 -22.14
C GLY A 250 0.01 -25.33 -21.86
N ARG A 251 0.38 -25.90 -20.74
CA ARG A 251 1.57 -26.75 -20.65
C ARG A 251 1.32 -27.76 -19.55
N LEU A 252 0.64 -28.85 -19.89
CA LEU A 252 0.86 -30.10 -19.19
C LEU A 252 2.35 -30.40 -19.39
N VAL A 253 3.12 -30.38 -18.31
CA VAL A 253 4.47 -30.91 -18.30
C VAL A 253 4.27 -32.40 -18.30
N GLU A 254 4.66 -33.08 -19.42
CA GLU A 254 4.89 -34.51 -19.46
C GLU A 254 6.07 -34.87 -18.54
#